data_c05e118c220588c1c844bcda87a51125
#
_entry.id   c05e118c220588c1c844bcda87a51125
#
_cell.length_a   1.000
_cell.length_b   1.000
_cell.length_c   1.000
_cell.angle_alpha   90.00
_cell.angle_beta   90.00
_cell.angle_gamma   90.00
#
_symmetry.space_group_name_H-M   'P 1'
#
loop_
_entity.id
_entity.type
_entity.pdbx_description
1 polymer ?
#
loop_
_entity_poly.entity_id
_entity_poly.type
_entity_poly.pdbx_seq_one_letter_code
_entity_poly.pdbx_strand_id
1 'polypeptide(L)'
;FGDNQEQPVVIVESQRCRIIQYNEIAEQQGIKPNMGLGSAASLCQDLQVHPYHPQTELSKLQEIAQWLYLITSDVVLMPSQGILLRATPMLNLYEGLQNYWTKVSAHLSELKLSFQFGCGFSPFSAKLMALAGANFISEDRSVMQQALSPLPLTLTDLSSTTVEKLQRVGVTTLQGLLELPLQDIARRFDIDLVNYVGRLTGQFKHPVDFYHPTESFQVYLELLFEIENVQWVEKPLATLLRQLETFLKLRDKVAFELCLTLHQRDKQAQHLSLIHI
;
A
#
# COMPACT_ATOMS: atom_id res chain seq x y z
N PHE A 1 -1.20 -11.64 2.37
CA PHE A 1 -1.23 -13.03 1.93
C PHE A 1 -0.18 -13.93 2.62
N GLY A 2 0.88 -13.38 3.21
CA GLY A 2 1.82 -14.04 4.14
C GLY A 2 2.24 -15.45 3.73
N ASP A 3 2.09 -16.39 4.68
CA ASP A 3 2.60 -17.75 4.54
C ASP A 3 1.80 -18.66 3.56
N ASN A 4 0.64 -18.22 3.06
CA ASN A 4 -0.23 -19.00 2.16
C ASN A 4 -0.01 -18.68 0.67
N GLN A 5 1.23 -18.53 0.24
CA GLN A 5 1.54 -18.27 -1.18
C GLN A 5 1.32 -19.49 -2.09
N GLU A 6 1.10 -20.67 -1.52
CA GLU A 6 0.90 -21.91 -2.28
C GLU A 6 -0.58 -22.23 -2.57
N GLN A 7 -1.50 -21.46 -2.02
CA GLN A 7 -2.94 -21.65 -2.21
C GLN A 7 -3.60 -20.41 -2.81
N PRO A 8 -4.69 -20.56 -3.56
CA PRO A 8 -5.46 -19.43 -4.07
C PRO A 8 -6.18 -18.72 -2.91
N VAL A 9 -5.87 -17.45 -2.73
CA VAL A 9 -6.39 -16.61 -1.63
C VAL A 9 -7.09 -15.40 -2.18
N VAL A 10 -8.26 -15.07 -1.61
CA VAL A 10 -9.01 -13.85 -1.92
C VAL A 10 -9.41 -13.10 -0.66
N ILE A 11 -9.48 -11.78 -0.77
CA ILE A 11 -10.06 -10.90 0.24
C ILE A 11 -11.38 -10.37 -0.30
N VAL A 12 -12.44 -10.48 0.50
CA VAL A 12 -13.81 -10.21 0.09
C VAL A 12 -14.42 -9.09 0.93
N GLU A 13 -15.07 -8.14 0.27
CA GLU A 13 -15.91 -7.15 0.94
C GLU A 13 -17.14 -7.82 1.54
N SER A 14 -17.30 -7.74 2.86
CA SER A 14 -18.32 -8.50 3.61
C SER A 14 -19.76 -8.15 3.21
N GLN A 15 -20.02 -6.88 2.84
CA GLN A 15 -21.40 -6.43 2.53
C GLN A 15 -21.86 -6.88 1.14
N ARG A 16 -20.99 -6.88 0.15
CA ARG A 16 -21.34 -7.18 -1.26
C ARG A 16 -20.85 -8.54 -1.74
N CYS A 17 -20.10 -9.27 -0.89
CA CYS A 17 -19.47 -10.54 -1.24
C CYS A 17 -18.68 -10.48 -2.56
N ARG A 18 -17.97 -9.37 -2.79
CA ARG A 18 -17.14 -9.15 -3.98
C ARG A 18 -15.67 -9.22 -3.63
N ILE A 19 -14.90 -9.79 -4.51
CA ILE A 19 -13.45 -9.89 -4.39
C ILE A 19 -12.82 -8.51 -4.62
N ILE A 20 -12.06 -8.05 -3.62
CA ILE A 20 -11.30 -6.79 -3.69
C ILE A 20 -9.81 -7.03 -3.88
N GLN A 21 -9.28 -8.13 -3.34
CA GLN A 21 -7.88 -8.52 -3.53
C GLN A 21 -7.78 -10.02 -3.71
N TYR A 22 -6.75 -10.45 -4.42
CA TYR A 22 -6.45 -11.85 -4.70
C TYR A 22 -4.94 -12.01 -4.90
N ASN A 23 -4.43 -13.23 -4.67
CA ASN A 23 -3.04 -13.55 -4.94
C ASN A 23 -2.86 -14.03 -6.39
N GLU A 24 -1.61 -14.16 -6.81
CA GLU A 24 -1.25 -14.57 -8.17
C GLU A 24 -1.82 -15.94 -8.56
N ILE A 25 -1.89 -16.88 -7.62
CA ILE A 25 -2.47 -18.21 -7.88
C ILE A 25 -3.96 -18.12 -8.17
N ALA A 26 -4.70 -17.28 -7.44
CA ALA A 26 -6.10 -17.04 -7.70
C ALA A 26 -6.31 -16.36 -9.07
N GLU A 27 -5.43 -15.43 -9.45
CA GLU A 27 -5.45 -14.79 -10.77
C GLU A 27 -5.25 -15.80 -11.90
N GLN A 28 -4.29 -16.72 -11.77
CA GLN A 28 -4.03 -17.80 -12.75
C GLN A 28 -5.23 -18.72 -12.95
N GLN A 29 -6.09 -18.86 -11.94
CA GLN A 29 -7.34 -19.60 -12.01
C GLN A 29 -8.51 -18.79 -12.57
N GLY A 30 -8.27 -17.55 -13.01
CA GLY A 30 -9.27 -16.71 -13.67
C GLY A 30 -10.07 -15.83 -12.73
N ILE A 31 -9.67 -15.70 -11.47
CA ILE A 31 -10.31 -14.78 -10.51
C ILE A 31 -9.94 -13.34 -10.89
N LYS A 32 -10.95 -12.45 -10.85
CA LYS A 32 -10.80 -11.05 -11.25
C LYS A 32 -11.34 -10.11 -10.15
N PRO A 33 -10.87 -8.85 -10.13
CA PRO A 33 -11.42 -7.84 -9.22
C PRO A 33 -12.92 -7.66 -9.42
N ASN A 34 -13.64 -7.38 -8.35
CA ASN A 34 -15.10 -7.22 -8.32
C ASN A 34 -15.92 -8.45 -8.71
N MET A 35 -15.29 -9.62 -8.92
CA MET A 35 -16.01 -10.87 -9.12
C MET A 35 -16.80 -11.24 -7.87
N GLY A 36 -18.00 -11.79 -8.05
CA GLY A 36 -18.79 -12.33 -6.93
C GLY A 36 -18.16 -13.60 -6.37
N LEU A 37 -18.22 -13.78 -5.05
CA LEU A 37 -17.62 -14.93 -4.36
C LEU A 37 -18.14 -16.27 -4.91
N GLY A 38 -19.44 -16.38 -5.24
CA GLY A 38 -20.01 -17.60 -5.84
C GLY A 38 -19.38 -17.97 -7.18
N SER A 39 -19.12 -16.99 -8.03
CA SER A 39 -18.46 -17.22 -9.32
C SER A 39 -17.00 -17.64 -9.13
N ALA A 40 -16.31 -17.04 -8.17
CA ALA A 40 -14.93 -17.38 -7.87
C ALA A 40 -14.80 -18.80 -7.27
N ALA A 41 -15.71 -19.19 -6.38
CA ALA A 41 -15.75 -20.54 -5.81
C ALA A 41 -16.05 -21.62 -6.87
N SER A 42 -16.76 -21.25 -7.94
CA SER A 42 -16.98 -22.16 -9.08
C SER A 42 -15.75 -22.36 -9.95
N LEU A 43 -14.82 -21.38 -9.96
CA LEU A 43 -13.57 -21.46 -10.70
C LEU A 43 -12.47 -22.16 -9.90
N CYS A 44 -12.53 -22.09 -8.59
CA CYS A 44 -11.50 -22.56 -7.69
C CYS A 44 -12.10 -23.27 -6.48
N GLN A 45 -11.92 -24.60 -6.36
CA GLN A 45 -12.49 -25.40 -5.27
C GLN A 45 -11.77 -25.19 -3.93
N ASP A 46 -10.46 -24.92 -3.96
CA ASP A 46 -9.61 -24.75 -2.77
C ASP A 46 -9.41 -23.28 -2.40
N LEU A 47 -10.36 -22.42 -2.77
CA LEU A 47 -10.28 -20.99 -2.58
C LEU A 47 -10.32 -20.60 -1.09
N GLN A 48 -9.24 -20.03 -0.59
CA GLN A 48 -9.16 -19.45 0.75
C GLN A 48 -9.81 -18.05 0.73
N VAL A 49 -10.83 -17.85 1.57
CA VAL A 49 -11.61 -16.60 1.61
C VAL A 49 -11.38 -15.90 2.94
N HIS A 50 -10.88 -14.69 2.87
CA HIS A 50 -10.71 -13.82 4.04
C HIS A 50 -11.59 -12.57 3.93
N PRO A 51 -12.27 -12.16 5.02
CA PRO A 51 -13.00 -10.91 5.03
C PRO A 51 -12.03 -9.72 5.02
N TYR A 52 -12.44 -8.64 4.38
CA TYR A 52 -11.70 -7.39 4.38
C TYR A 52 -11.83 -6.68 5.72
N HIS A 53 -10.71 -6.35 6.32
CA HIS A 53 -10.60 -5.60 7.56
C HIS A 53 -9.73 -4.34 7.35
N PRO A 54 -10.32 -3.13 7.30
CA PRO A 54 -9.57 -1.90 7.06
C PRO A 54 -8.42 -1.66 8.05
N GLN A 55 -8.62 -2.04 9.31
CA GLN A 55 -7.58 -1.89 10.34
C GLN A 55 -6.38 -2.81 10.10
N THR A 56 -6.62 -4.04 9.65
CA THR A 56 -5.55 -4.99 9.31
C THR A 56 -4.75 -4.48 8.12
N GLU A 57 -5.43 -3.96 7.09
CA GLU A 57 -4.77 -3.34 5.94
C GLU A 57 -3.91 -2.15 6.37
N LEU A 58 -4.49 -1.21 7.14
CA LEU A 58 -3.75 -0.05 7.62
C LEU A 58 -2.52 -0.44 8.43
N SER A 59 -2.65 -1.44 9.33
CA SER A 59 -1.51 -1.94 10.11
C SER A 59 -0.42 -2.52 9.20
N LYS A 60 -0.80 -3.25 8.16
CA LYS A 60 0.17 -3.80 7.18
C LYS A 60 0.83 -2.70 6.35
N LEU A 61 0.09 -1.70 5.92
CA LEU A 61 0.67 -0.55 5.24
C LEU A 61 1.64 0.22 6.13
N GLN A 62 1.33 0.36 7.42
CA GLN A 62 2.22 0.97 8.40
C GLN A 62 3.51 0.15 8.60
N GLU A 63 3.42 -1.17 8.70
CA GLU A 63 4.58 -2.06 8.77
C GLU A 63 5.50 -1.89 7.54
N ILE A 64 4.91 -1.89 6.33
CA ILE A 64 5.66 -1.70 5.08
C ILE A 64 6.25 -0.27 5.01
N ALA A 65 5.49 0.74 5.42
CA ALA A 65 5.98 2.12 5.45
C ALA A 65 7.14 2.30 6.44
N GLN A 66 7.05 1.67 7.60
CA GLN A 66 8.14 1.66 8.58
C GLN A 66 9.40 0.97 8.02
N TRP A 67 9.22 -0.12 7.27
CA TRP A 67 10.30 -0.81 6.57
C TRP A 67 10.94 0.07 5.49
N LEU A 68 10.12 0.73 4.67
CA LEU A 68 10.57 1.67 3.64
C LEU A 68 11.25 2.91 4.22
N TYR A 69 10.86 3.35 5.41
CA TYR A 69 11.44 4.52 6.08
C TYR A 69 12.93 4.37 6.40
N LEU A 70 13.48 3.12 6.33
CA LEU A 70 14.91 2.84 6.39
C LEU A 70 15.71 3.47 5.25
N ILE A 71 15.08 3.61 4.10
CA ILE A 71 15.76 3.99 2.86
C ILE A 71 15.17 5.25 2.22
N THR A 72 13.98 5.69 2.68
CA THR A 72 13.33 6.89 2.17
C THR A 72 12.51 7.56 3.27
N SER A 73 12.52 8.90 3.31
CA SER A 73 11.82 9.67 4.36
C SER A 73 10.38 10.03 4.00
N ASP A 74 10.09 10.17 2.72
CA ASP A 74 8.85 10.75 2.22
C ASP A 74 7.89 9.66 1.75
N VAL A 75 7.29 8.99 2.71
CA VAL A 75 6.36 7.89 2.53
C VAL A 75 4.94 8.35 2.82
N VAL A 76 3.99 8.06 1.95
CA VAL A 76 2.56 8.38 2.11
C VAL A 76 1.76 7.08 2.08
N LEU A 77 0.95 6.86 3.09
CA LEU A 77 0.01 5.73 3.13
C LEU A 77 -1.23 6.08 2.30
N MET A 78 -1.61 5.19 1.43
CA MET A 78 -2.82 5.28 0.61
C MET A 78 -3.70 4.05 0.88
N PRO A 79 -4.53 4.07 1.93
CA PRO A 79 -5.39 2.93 2.27
C PRO A 79 -6.21 2.47 1.07
N SER A 80 -6.39 1.17 0.91
CA SER A 80 -7.02 0.47 -0.22
C SER A 80 -6.27 0.57 -1.56
N GLN A 81 -5.11 1.24 -1.60
CA GLN A 81 -4.40 1.49 -2.86
C GLN A 81 -2.91 1.15 -2.80
N GLY A 82 -2.24 1.42 -1.67
CA GLY A 82 -0.83 1.11 -1.49
C GLY A 82 -0.03 2.20 -0.80
N ILE A 83 1.20 2.42 -1.26
CA ILE A 83 2.14 3.38 -0.68
C ILE A 83 2.71 4.25 -1.81
N LEU A 84 2.79 5.55 -1.54
CA LEU A 84 3.41 6.51 -2.43
C LEU A 84 4.73 6.99 -1.83
N LEU A 85 5.77 7.06 -2.65
CA LEU A 85 7.09 7.58 -2.28
C LEU A 85 7.40 8.84 -3.08
N ARG A 86 7.89 9.88 -2.42
CA ARG A 86 8.44 11.05 -3.12
C ARG A 86 9.93 10.83 -3.37
N ALA A 87 10.29 10.55 -4.63
CA ALA A 87 11.66 10.23 -5.01
C ALA A 87 12.59 11.45 -5.03
N THR A 88 12.09 12.64 -5.37
CA THR A 88 12.91 13.83 -5.62
C THR A 88 13.96 14.12 -4.54
N PRO A 89 13.67 14.09 -3.23
CA PRO A 89 14.69 14.33 -2.21
C PRO A 89 15.78 13.26 -2.14
N MET A 90 15.48 12.06 -2.65
CA MET A 90 16.37 10.91 -2.58
C MET A 90 17.34 10.82 -3.78
N LEU A 91 17.05 11.52 -4.89
CA LEU A 91 17.82 11.38 -6.13
C LEU A 91 19.29 11.74 -5.97
N ASN A 92 19.60 12.78 -5.18
CA ASN A 92 20.99 13.15 -4.93
C ASN A 92 21.72 12.11 -4.05
N LEU A 93 21.02 11.54 -3.07
CA LEU A 93 21.59 10.54 -2.16
C LEU A 93 21.91 9.24 -2.88
N TYR A 94 21.06 8.84 -3.83
CA TYR A 94 21.17 7.58 -4.55
C TYR A 94 21.73 7.74 -5.97
N GLU A 95 22.22 8.93 -6.34
CA GLU A 95 22.80 9.20 -7.66
C GLU A 95 21.83 8.91 -8.83
N GLY A 96 20.56 9.24 -8.66
CA GLY A 96 19.51 9.11 -9.67
C GLY A 96 18.40 8.12 -9.34
N LEU A 97 17.33 8.19 -10.13
CA LEU A 97 16.11 7.43 -9.93
C LEU A 97 16.31 5.91 -10.06
N GLN A 98 17.14 5.47 -11.00
CA GLN A 98 17.37 4.05 -11.24
C GLN A 98 18.02 3.38 -10.03
N ASN A 99 19.04 4.00 -9.45
CA ASN A 99 19.72 3.48 -8.27
C ASN A 99 18.81 3.52 -7.05
N TYR A 100 18.06 4.61 -6.87
CA TYR A 100 17.05 4.71 -5.82
C TYR A 100 16.03 3.57 -5.93
N TRP A 101 15.45 3.34 -7.11
CA TRP A 101 14.49 2.27 -7.33
C TRP A 101 15.09 0.88 -7.10
N THR A 102 16.33 0.65 -7.54
CA THR A 102 17.01 -0.62 -7.28
C THR A 102 17.14 -0.90 -5.78
N LYS A 103 17.42 0.11 -4.98
CA LYS A 103 17.45 -0.02 -3.50
C LYS A 103 16.06 -0.27 -2.92
N VAL A 104 15.06 0.49 -3.35
CA VAL A 104 13.67 0.32 -2.89
C VAL A 104 13.15 -1.08 -3.23
N SER A 105 13.31 -1.53 -4.48
CA SER A 105 12.81 -2.83 -4.92
C SER A 105 13.53 -4.00 -4.24
N ALA A 106 14.84 -3.92 -4.07
CA ALA A 106 15.61 -4.92 -3.32
C ALA A 106 15.13 -5.02 -1.86
N HIS A 107 14.91 -3.87 -1.23
CA HIS A 107 14.45 -3.81 0.16
C HIS A 107 13.02 -4.35 0.33
N LEU A 108 12.13 -4.04 -0.61
CA LEU A 108 10.77 -4.61 -0.62
C LEU A 108 10.76 -6.12 -0.89
N SER A 109 11.69 -6.64 -1.69
CA SER A 109 11.77 -8.07 -2.00
C SER A 109 12.04 -8.93 -0.76
N GLU A 110 12.69 -8.38 0.28
CA GLU A 110 12.91 -9.05 1.55
C GLU A 110 11.60 -9.39 2.29
N LEU A 111 10.55 -8.60 2.04
CA LEU A 111 9.21 -8.83 2.60
C LEU A 111 8.41 -9.91 1.85
N LYS A 112 8.94 -10.43 0.73
CA LYS A 112 8.27 -11.43 -0.13
C LYS A 112 6.87 -11.00 -0.56
N LEU A 113 6.68 -9.73 -0.84
CA LEU A 113 5.40 -9.16 -1.28
C LEU A 113 5.35 -9.09 -2.81
N SER A 114 4.22 -9.45 -3.39
CA SER A 114 3.90 -9.13 -4.78
C SER A 114 3.29 -7.74 -4.85
N PHE A 115 3.83 -6.87 -5.70
CA PHE A 115 3.33 -5.50 -5.86
C PHE A 115 3.49 -5.01 -7.29
N GLN A 116 2.64 -4.08 -7.67
CA GLN A 116 2.75 -3.31 -8.90
C GLN A 116 3.29 -1.91 -8.56
N PHE A 117 4.00 -1.32 -9.50
CA PHE A 117 4.57 0.01 -9.28
C PHE A 117 4.47 0.89 -10.52
N GLY A 118 4.59 2.18 -10.32
CA GLY A 118 4.61 3.16 -11.39
C GLY A 118 5.25 4.45 -10.92
N CYS A 119 5.89 5.15 -11.83
CA CYS A 119 6.44 6.48 -11.62
C CYS A 119 5.56 7.52 -12.28
N GLY A 120 5.46 8.70 -11.69
CA GLY A 120 4.67 9.79 -12.23
C GLY A 120 5.19 11.15 -11.77
N PHE A 121 4.81 12.19 -12.49
CA PHE A 121 5.17 13.57 -12.20
C PHE A 121 4.24 14.24 -11.16
N SER A 122 3.23 13.51 -10.70
CA SER A 122 2.33 13.90 -9.61
C SER A 122 1.88 12.66 -8.83
N PRO A 123 1.36 12.80 -7.60
CA PRO A 123 0.81 11.70 -6.82
C PRO A 123 -0.25 10.90 -7.59
N PHE A 124 -1.17 11.58 -8.29
CA PHE A 124 -2.20 10.92 -9.08
C PHE A 124 -1.66 10.18 -10.30
N SER A 125 -0.69 10.79 -11.02
CA SER A 125 -0.10 10.10 -12.17
C SER A 125 0.69 8.85 -11.77
N ALA A 126 1.48 8.91 -10.69
CA ALA A 126 2.20 7.75 -10.16
C ALA A 126 1.23 6.63 -9.73
N LYS A 127 0.16 6.98 -9.02
CA LYS A 127 -0.89 6.05 -8.62
C LYS A 127 -1.53 5.36 -9.83
N LEU A 128 -1.96 6.12 -10.83
CA LEU A 128 -2.60 5.56 -12.03
C LEU A 128 -1.68 4.62 -12.79
N MET A 129 -0.39 4.95 -12.88
CA MET A 129 0.62 4.09 -13.50
C MET A 129 0.80 2.77 -12.74
N ALA A 130 0.80 2.81 -11.41
CA ALA A 130 0.86 1.60 -10.59
C ALA A 130 -0.41 0.75 -10.74
N LEU A 131 -1.60 1.36 -10.67
CA LEU A 131 -2.90 0.66 -10.86
C LEU A 131 -3.05 0.04 -12.25
N ALA A 132 -2.43 0.65 -13.27
CA ALA A 132 -2.38 0.11 -14.64
C ALA A 132 -1.37 -1.04 -14.80
N GLY A 133 -0.60 -1.38 -13.76
CA GLY A 133 0.45 -2.38 -13.83
C GLY A 133 1.59 -2.01 -14.78
N ALA A 134 1.87 -0.72 -14.92
CA ALA A 134 2.88 -0.23 -15.85
C ALA A 134 4.29 -0.75 -15.53
N ASN A 135 4.59 -0.94 -14.25
CA ASN A 135 5.83 -1.51 -13.72
C ASN A 135 7.11 -0.88 -14.34
N PHE A 136 7.09 0.43 -14.52
CA PHE A 136 8.23 1.17 -15.05
C PHE A 136 8.53 2.43 -14.24
N ILE A 137 9.75 2.93 -14.38
CA ILE A 137 10.19 4.20 -13.83
C ILE A 137 10.80 5.05 -14.93
N SER A 138 10.68 6.37 -14.81
CA SER A 138 11.30 7.33 -15.70
C SER A 138 11.50 8.67 -14.98
N GLU A 139 12.54 9.41 -15.34
CA GLU A 139 12.72 10.82 -14.98
C GLU A 139 12.16 11.75 -16.05
N ASP A 140 11.93 11.22 -17.25
CA ASP A 140 11.41 11.99 -18.38
C ASP A 140 9.89 12.12 -18.29
N ARG A 141 9.45 13.37 -18.08
CA ARG A 141 8.03 13.70 -18.00
C ARG A 141 7.25 13.35 -19.27
N SER A 142 7.89 13.47 -20.44
CA SER A 142 7.24 13.16 -21.71
C SER A 142 6.94 11.67 -21.85
N VAL A 143 7.86 10.82 -21.43
CA VAL A 143 7.68 9.37 -21.38
C VAL A 143 6.58 8.98 -20.40
N MET A 144 6.57 9.56 -19.21
CA MET A 144 5.50 9.33 -18.24
C MET A 144 4.14 9.78 -18.77
N GLN A 145 4.07 10.91 -19.47
CA GLN A 145 2.83 11.42 -20.05
C GLN A 145 2.33 10.53 -21.20
N GLN A 146 3.22 10.04 -22.06
CA GLN A 146 2.86 9.08 -23.11
C GLN A 146 2.29 7.79 -22.55
N ALA A 147 2.88 7.26 -21.49
CA ALA A 147 2.40 6.06 -20.83
C ALA A 147 1.07 6.26 -20.09
N LEU A 148 0.85 7.47 -19.54
CA LEU A 148 -0.40 7.84 -18.85
C LEU A 148 -1.56 8.05 -19.82
N SER A 149 -1.31 8.61 -21.00
CA SER A 149 -2.31 9.05 -21.97
C SER A 149 -3.33 7.99 -22.37
N PRO A 150 -2.97 6.73 -22.68
CA PRO A 150 -3.93 5.73 -23.12
C PRO A 150 -4.80 5.14 -22.00
N LEU A 151 -4.52 5.45 -20.74
CA LEU A 151 -5.23 4.86 -19.62
C LEU A 151 -6.72 5.24 -19.61
N PRO A 152 -7.61 4.29 -19.32
CA PRO A 152 -9.04 4.57 -19.29
C PRO A 152 -9.43 5.38 -18.06
N LEU A 153 -10.46 6.21 -18.20
CA LEU A 153 -10.98 7.03 -17.08
C LEU A 153 -11.52 6.19 -15.92
N THR A 154 -11.83 4.92 -16.14
CA THR A 154 -12.29 4.01 -15.08
C THR A 154 -11.25 3.67 -14.03
N LEU A 155 -9.96 3.92 -14.29
CA LEU A 155 -8.87 3.79 -13.29
C LEU A 155 -8.76 5.01 -12.39
N THR A 156 -9.42 6.12 -12.74
CA THR A 156 -9.34 7.37 -11.96
C THR A 156 -10.23 7.32 -10.71
N ASP A 157 -9.96 8.23 -9.76
CA ASP A 157 -10.82 8.45 -8.59
C ASP A 157 -12.07 9.29 -8.89
N LEU A 158 -12.34 9.57 -10.16
CA LEU A 158 -13.52 10.31 -10.55
C LEU A 158 -14.78 9.51 -10.24
N SER A 159 -15.84 10.20 -9.84
CA SER A 159 -17.13 9.54 -9.60
C SER A 159 -17.64 8.87 -10.89
N SER A 160 -18.34 7.75 -10.75
CA SER A 160 -18.95 7.06 -11.90
C SER A 160 -19.81 7.99 -12.74
N THR A 161 -20.54 8.90 -12.11
CA THR A 161 -21.37 9.92 -12.77
C THR A 161 -20.53 10.89 -13.62
N THR A 162 -19.35 11.29 -13.13
CA THR A 162 -18.43 12.16 -13.87
C THR A 162 -17.82 11.41 -15.06
N VAL A 163 -17.40 10.17 -14.87
CA VAL A 163 -16.87 9.30 -15.93
C VAL A 163 -17.93 9.10 -17.03
N GLU A 164 -19.18 8.79 -16.66
CA GLU A 164 -20.27 8.66 -17.63
C GLU A 164 -20.53 9.95 -18.42
N LYS A 165 -20.52 11.12 -17.75
CA LYS A 165 -20.66 12.43 -18.42
C LYS A 165 -19.55 12.64 -19.46
N LEU A 166 -18.30 12.33 -19.11
CA LEU A 166 -17.16 12.44 -20.00
C LEU A 166 -17.27 11.48 -21.19
N GLN A 167 -17.68 10.23 -20.94
CA GLN A 167 -17.88 9.24 -21.99
C GLN A 167 -18.99 9.64 -22.99
N ARG A 168 -20.07 10.26 -22.52
CA ARG A 168 -21.15 10.78 -23.38
C ARG A 168 -20.68 11.87 -24.35
N VAL A 169 -19.62 12.60 -24.01
CA VAL A 169 -19.02 13.62 -24.90
C VAL A 169 -17.80 13.06 -25.65
N GLY A 170 -17.60 11.75 -25.64
CA GLY A 170 -16.54 11.05 -26.39
C GLY A 170 -15.19 10.97 -25.70
N VAL A 171 -15.08 11.40 -24.44
CA VAL A 171 -13.85 11.33 -23.66
C VAL A 171 -13.81 10.02 -22.88
N THR A 172 -12.98 9.07 -23.31
CA THR A 172 -12.88 7.72 -22.71
C THR A 172 -11.52 7.43 -22.08
N THR A 173 -10.51 8.20 -22.44
CA THR A 173 -9.12 8.05 -21.96
C THR A 173 -8.61 9.32 -21.30
N LEU A 174 -7.51 9.19 -20.56
CA LEU A 174 -6.81 10.33 -19.99
C LEU A 174 -6.29 11.30 -21.05
N GLN A 175 -5.87 10.80 -22.22
CA GLN A 175 -5.48 11.67 -23.33
C GLN A 175 -6.62 12.62 -23.70
N GLY A 176 -7.80 12.10 -23.99
CA GLY A 176 -8.94 12.94 -24.34
C GLY A 176 -9.33 13.92 -23.25
N LEU A 177 -9.15 13.54 -21.97
CA LEU A 177 -9.39 14.46 -20.84
C LEU A 177 -8.34 15.57 -20.74
N LEU A 178 -7.06 15.24 -20.94
CA LEU A 178 -5.93 16.18 -20.82
C LEU A 178 -5.83 17.13 -22.03
N GLU A 179 -6.42 16.78 -23.17
CA GLU A 179 -6.52 17.66 -24.35
C GLU A 179 -7.59 18.74 -24.17
N LEU A 180 -8.53 18.57 -23.22
CA LEU A 180 -9.52 19.58 -22.94
C LEU A 180 -8.91 20.77 -22.19
N PRO A 181 -9.14 22.03 -22.64
CA PRO A 181 -8.75 23.20 -21.88
C PRO A 181 -9.42 23.24 -20.50
N LEU A 182 -8.67 23.55 -19.44
CA LEU A 182 -9.22 23.63 -18.08
C LEU A 182 -10.42 24.59 -17.98
N GLN A 183 -10.45 25.66 -18.79
CA GLN A 183 -11.57 26.59 -18.86
C GLN A 183 -12.85 25.94 -19.38
N ASP A 184 -12.73 25.03 -20.36
CA ASP A 184 -13.88 24.31 -20.91
C ASP A 184 -14.37 23.24 -19.94
N ILE A 185 -13.45 22.60 -19.22
CA ILE A 185 -13.79 21.68 -18.12
C ILE A 185 -14.55 22.45 -17.02
N ALA A 186 -14.07 23.62 -16.60
CA ALA A 186 -14.70 24.42 -15.57
C ALA A 186 -16.10 24.95 -15.95
N ARG A 187 -16.38 25.10 -17.23
CA ARG A 187 -17.71 25.54 -17.71
C ARG A 187 -18.75 24.45 -17.78
N ARG A 188 -18.33 23.20 -17.99
CA ARG A 188 -19.21 22.07 -18.30
C ARG A 188 -19.31 21.02 -17.21
N PHE A 189 -18.31 21.00 -16.32
CA PHE A 189 -18.19 19.98 -15.28
C PHE A 189 -17.98 20.62 -13.90
N ASP A 190 -18.06 19.80 -12.88
CA ASP A 190 -17.91 20.23 -11.49
C ASP A 190 -16.46 20.63 -11.17
N ILE A 191 -16.29 21.45 -10.15
CA ILE A 191 -14.97 21.92 -9.68
C ILE A 191 -14.05 20.75 -9.28
N ASP A 192 -14.62 19.61 -8.89
CA ASP A 192 -13.87 18.42 -8.51
C ASP A 192 -13.08 17.85 -9.70
N LEU A 193 -13.65 17.87 -10.91
CA LEU A 193 -12.94 17.46 -12.12
C LEU A 193 -11.79 18.42 -12.45
N VAL A 194 -12.02 19.74 -12.30
CA VAL A 194 -10.96 20.74 -12.50
C VAL A 194 -9.80 20.52 -11.52
N ASN A 195 -10.13 20.32 -10.24
CA ASN A 195 -9.14 20.04 -9.21
C ASN A 195 -8.40 18.71 -9.49
N TYR A 196 -9.11 17.68 -9.92
CA TYR A 196 -8.52 16.40 -10.28
C TYR A 196 -7.51 16.55 -11.42
N VAL A 197 -7.90 17.17 -12.53
CA VAL A 197 -7.04 17.41 -13.71
C VAL A 197 -5.84 18.30 -13.33
N GLY A 198 -6.06 19.37 -12.58
CA GLY A 198 -5.00 20.26 -12.12
C GLY A 198 -3.97 19.54 -11.23
N ARG A 199 -4.41 18.66 -10.34
CA ARG A 199 -3.53 17.83 -9.50
C ARG A 199 -2.86 16.71 -10.31
N LEU A 200 -3.58 16.09 -11.24
CA LEU A 200 -3.04 15.04 -12.11
C LEU A 200 -1.89 15.58 -12.98
N THR A 201 -2.07 16.78 -13.56
CA THR A 201 -1.05 17.43 -14.39
C THR A 201 0.07 18.09 -13.59
N GLY A 202 -0.08 18.20 -12.26
CA GLY A 202 0.85 18.87 -11.38
C GLY A 202 0.76 20.41 -11.44
N GLN A 203 -0.28 20.96 -12.06
CA GLN A 203 -0.54 22.41 -12.07
C GLN A 203 -1.02 22.91 -10.70
N PHE A 204 -1.79 22.07 -10.01
CA PHE A 204 -2.24 22.35 -8.65
C PHE A 204 -1.45 21.51 -7.64
N LYS A 205 -1.18 22.12 -6.48
CA LYS A 205 -0.57 21.40 -5.36
C LYS A 205 -1.49 20.24 -4.94
N HIS A 206 -0.89 19.08 -4.75
CA HIS A 206 -1.56 17.93 -4.18
C HIS A 206 -1.03 17.75 -2.74
N PRO A 207 -1.77 18.21 -1.72
CA PRO A 207 -1.35 18.00 -0.35
C PRO A 207 -1.36 16.49 -0.07
N VAL A 208 -0.29 16.01 0.53
CA VAL A 208 -0.13 14.61 0.97
C VAL A 208 0.38 14.63 2.40
N ASP A 209 -0.10 13.70 3.21
CA ASP A 209 0.34 13.52 4.58
C ASP A 209 1.44 12.47 4.63
N PHE A 210 2.64 12.91 4.95
CA PHE A 210 3.78 12.00 5.08
C PHE A 210 3.66 11.17 6.36
N TYR A 211 3.94 9.88 6.21
CA TYR A 211 4.02 8.96 7.32
C TYR A 211 5.20 9.31 8.22
N HIS A 212 4.92 9.47 9.49
CA HIS A 212 5.92 9.63 10.52
C HIS A 212 5.87 8.41 11.43
N PRO A 213 6.96 7.62 11.51
CA PRO A 213 7.01 6.49 12.43
C PRO A 213 6.77 6.96 13.86
N THR A 214 6.02 6.16 14.61
CA THR A 214 5.80 6.44 16.04
C THR A 214 7.13 6.49 16.80
N GLU A 215 7.27 7.39 17.77
CA GLU A 215 8.45 7.46 18.62
C GLU A 215 8.48 6.36 19.70
N SER A 216 7.34 5.76 19.98
CA SER A 216 7.19 4.67 20.94
C SER A 216 7.10 3.33 20.24
N PHE A 217 7.78 2.31 20.79
CA PHE A 217 7.65 0.94 20.32
C PHE A 217 6.67 0.21 21.22
N GLN A 218 5.58 -0.28 20.60
CA GLN A 218 4.65 -1.21 21.24
C GLN A 218 4.29 -2.27 20.21
N VAL A 219 4.42 -3.52 20.60
CA VAL A 219 4.10 -4.67 19.74
C VAL A 219 3.39 -5.70 20.58
N TYR A 220 2.40 -6.35 19.96
CA TYR A 220 1.60 -7.38 20.58
C TYR A 220 1.69 -8.65 19.73
N LEU A 221 1.84 -9.80 20.40
CA LEU A 221 1.83 -11.11 19.77
C LEU A 221 0.82 -12.00 20.51
N GLU A 222 -0.22 -12.41 19.82
CA GLU A 222 -1.19 -13.36 20.34
C GLU A 222 -0.68 -14.78 20.12
N LEU A 223 -0.67 -15.55 21.22
CA LEU A 223 -0.27 -16.95 21.19
C LEU A 223 -1.54 -17.81 21.13
N LEU A 224 -1.65 -18.64 20.09
CA LEU A 224 -2.83 -19.48 19.84
C LEU A 224 -2.91 -20.73 20.75
N PHE A 225 -1.92 -20.92 21.63
CA PHE A 225 -1.83 -22.05 22.54
C PHE A 225 -1.35 -21.60 23.92
N GLU A 226 -1.75 -22.32 24.94
CA GLU A 226 -1.27 -22.09 26.31
C GLU A 226 0.19 -22.51 26.45
N ILE A 227 0.99 -21.62 27.04
CA ILE A 227 2.41 -21.88 27.30
C ILE A 227 2.55 -22.37 28.74
N GLU A 228 2.84 -23.66 28.90
CA GLU A 228 3.14 -24.28 30.17
C GLU A 228 4.65 -24.26 30.49
N ASN A 229 5.50 -24.18 29.48
CA ASN A 229 6.96 -24.18 29.63
C ASN A 229 7.56 -22.84 29.16
N VAL A 230 8.35 -22.22 30.04
CA VAL A 230 9.04 -20.96 29.77
C VAL A 230 9.93 -21.01 28.51
N GLN A 231 10.51 -22.16 28.19
CA GLN A 231 11.32 -22.33 26.97
C GLN A 231 10.52 -22.07 25.66
N TRP A 232 9.21 -22.25 25.69
CA TRP A 232 8.36 -22.00 24.52
C TRP A 232 8.10 -20.51 24.28
N VAL A 233 8.39 -19.65 25.29
CA VAL A 233 8.32 -18.19 25.16
C VAL A 233 9.51 -17.65 24.37
N GLU A 234 10.62 -18.37 24.30
CA GLU A 234 11.87 -17.90 23.69
C GLU A 234 11.69 -17.47 22.23
N LYS A 235 11.03 -18.30 21.40
CA LYS A 235 10.82 -17.99 19.97
C LYS A 235 9.91 -16.77 19.76
N PRO A 236 8.72 -16.67 20.40
CA PRO A 236 7.88 -15.49 20.36
C PRO A 236 8.63 -14.22 20.81
N LEU A 237 9.34 -14.32 21.94
CA LEU A 237 10.11 -13.20 22.48
C LEU A 237 11.24 -12.76 21.52
N ALA A 238 11.97 -13.69 20.94
CA ALA A 238 12.99 -13.40 19.94
C ALA A 238 12.43 -12.69 18.71
N THR A 239 11.19 -12.97 18.34
CA THR A 239 10.50 -12.27 17.24
C THR A 239 10.20 -10.83 17.63
N LEU A 240 9.67 -10.59 18.82
CA LEU A 240 9.40 -9.23 19.34
C LEU A 240 10.68 -8.42 19.50
N LEU A 241 11.75 -9.04 20.01
CA LEU A 241 13.05 -8.37 20.18
C LEU A 241 13.71 -8.01 18.85
N ARG A 242 13.55 -8.81 17.80
CA ARG A 242 14.01 -8.46 16.45
C ARG A 242 13.26 -7.25 15.89
N GLN A 243 11.97 -7.15 16.13
CA GLN A 243 11.19 -5.98 15.74
C GLN A 243 11.64 -4.73 16.52
N LEU A 244 11.92 -4.87 17.82
CA LEU A 244 12.49 -3.78 18.62
C LEU A 244 13.88 -3.36 18.11
N GLU A 245 14.75 -4.31 17.82
CA GLU A 245 16.08 -4.04 17.26
C GLU A 245 15.98 -3.25 15.95
N THR A 246 15.10 -3.66 15.05
CA THR A 246 14.82 -2.94 13.81
C THR A 246 14.34 -1.53 14.09
N PHE A 247 13.37 -1.37 15.00
CA PHE A 247 12.84 -0.08 15.39
C PHE A 247 13.92 0.88 15.93
N LEU A 248 14.83 0.37 16.79
CA LEU A 248 15.91 1.16 17.39
C LEU A 248 16.98 1.53 16.37
N LYS A 249 17.42 0.57 15.54
CA LYS A 249 18.40 0.81 14.47
C LYS A 249 17.93 1.87 13.50
N LEU A 250 16.64 1.84 13.14
CA LEU A 250 16.01 2.82 12.25
C LEU A 250 16.10 4.26 12.73
N ARG A 251 16.16 4.45 14.02
CA ARG A 251 16.08 5.76 14.67
C ARG A 251 17.38 6.19 15.32
N ASP A 252 18.43 5.37 15.15
CA ASP A 252 19.70 5.56 15.87
C ASP A 252 19.45 5.79 17.37
N LYS A 253 18.55 4.97 17.94
CA LYS A 253 18.16 5.04 19.35
C LYS A 253 18.57 3.77 20.08
N VAL A 254 18.67 3.88 21.38
CA VAL A 254 18.88 2.76 22.31
C VAL A 254 17.69 2.69 23.27
N ALA A 255 17.37 1.48 23.74
CA ALA A 255 16.38 1.29 24.79
C ALA A 255 17.07 1.26 26.14
N PHE A 256 16.59 2.06 27.08
CA PHE A 256 17.05 2.03 28.48
C PHE A 256 16.15 1.16 29.35
N GLU A 257 14.91 0.99 28.94
CA GLU A 257 13.92 0.19 29.64
C GLU A 257 13.11 -0.62 28.65
N LEU A 258 12.88 -1.88 28.98
CA LEU A 258 12.01 -2.79 28.25
C LEU A 258 10.91 -3.27 29.20
N CYS A 259 9.65 -3.00 28.84
CA CYS A 259 8.50 -3.51 29.57
C CYS A 259 7.83 -4.63 28.77
N LEU A 260 7.83 -5.83 29.33
CA LEU A 260 7.11 -6.99 28.77
C LEU A 260 5.84 -7.21 29.60
N THR A 261 4.69 -7.22 28.94
CA THR A 261 3.42 -7.50 29.59
C THR A 261 2.88 -8.84 29.11
N LEU A 262 2.65 -9.74 30.04
CA LEU A 262 2.04 -11.04 29.75
C LEU A 262 0.56 -10.99 30.12
N HIS A 263 -0.30 -11.17 29.12
CA HIS A 263 -1.73 -11.29 29.31
C HIS A 263 -2.14 -12.76 29.34
N GLN A 264 -2.77 -13.20 30.41
CA GLN A 264 -3.33 -14.53 30.52
C GLN A 264 -4.87 -14.43 30.56
N ARG A 265 -5.53 -15.43 29.97
CA ARG A 265 -6.99 -15.55 30.05
C ARG A 265 -7.38 -15.70 31.50
N ASP A 266 -8.29 -14.93 31.99
CA ASP A 266 -8.83 -14.97 33.37
C ASP A 266 -7.85 -14.60 34.51
N LYS A 267 -6.67 -14.02 34.21
CA LYS A 267 -5.71 -13.53 35.23
C LYS A 267 -5.33 -12.07 34.98
N GLN A 268 -4.89 -11.40 36.05
CA GLN A 268 -4.33 -10.07 35.90
C GLN A 268 -3.06 -10.11 35.07
N ALA A 269 -2.88 -9.07 34.22
CA ALA A 269 -1.68 -8.92 33.41
C ALA A 269 -0.43 -8.85 34.29
N GLN A 270 0.60 -9.60 33.94
CA GLN A 270 1.89 -9.56 34.62
C GLN A 270 2.83 -8.64 33.84
N HIS A 271 3.40 -7.68 34.54
CA HIS A 271 4.37 -6.73 34.00
C HIS A 271 5.77 -7.11 34.45
N LEU A 272 6.67 -7.31 33.48
CA LEU A 272 8.10 -7.53 33.71
C LEU A 272 8.83 -6.33 33.11
N SER A 273 9.51 -5.57 33.96
CA SER A 273 10.37 -4.46 33.51
C SER A 273 11.83 -4.90 33.59
N LEU A 274 12.57 -4.74 32.50
CA LEU A 274 14.00 -4.94 32.40
C LEU A 274 14.65 -3.57 32.23
N ILE A 275 15.36 -3.11 33.26
CA ILE A 275 16.12 -1.87 33.22
C ILE A 275 17.59 -2.25 33.09
N HIS A 276 18.26 -1.72 32.06
CA HIS A 276 19.70 -1.86 31.91
C HIS A 276 20.35 -0.76 32.76
N ILE A 277 21.01 -1.15 33.84
CA ILE A 277 21.82 -0.26 34.67
C ILE A 277 23.25 -0.22 34.12
#